data_6b90dd1f0a1d621e6bbccbe34bba0da4
#
_entry.id   6b90dd1f0a1d621e6bbccbe34bba0da4
#
_cell.length_a   1.000
_cell.length_b   1.000
_cell.length_c   1.000
_cell.angle_alpha   90.00
_cell.angle_beta   90.00
_cell.angle_gamma   90.00
#
_symmetry.space_group_name_H-M   'P 1'
#
loop_
_entity.id
_entity.type
_entity.pdbx_description
1 polymer ?
#
loop_
_entity_poly.entity_id
_entity_poly.type
_entity_poly.pdbx_seq_one_letter_code
_entity_poly.pdbx_strand_id
1 'polypeptide(L)'
;RKPFDKGIEEFYLETAERLQGEMVLITVGPLTNIARTIKKYPQFVKLVKHMYMMGGTLSMRGNVSPVAEANVACDPVAADYVFQSGMKITAVGLDVTMKVRFKRAYLDWIQTHCRPELKRAAEYLGKAFEWYFMGNQDRNYCMDDSPLHDPLAVMCASVPGLVLTQTRKARVECEGQYCSCLLYTSDAADE
;
A
#
# COMPACT_ATOMS: atom_id res chain seq x y z
N ARG A 1 -21.19 3.85 -15.99
CA ARG A 1 -21.53 2.59 -15.29
C ARG A 1 -22.32 2.95 -14.05
N LYS A 2 -23.30 2.11 -13.67
CA LYS A 2 -23.99 2.28 -12.39
C LYS A 2 -23.05 1.89 -11.23
N PRO A 3 -23.12 2.58 -10.07
CA PRO A 3 -22.43 2.13 -8.87
C PRO A 3 -22.85 0.70 -8.48
N PHE A 4 -21.99 0.00 -7.77
CA PHE A 4 -22.35 -1.27 -7.17
C PHE A 4 -23.39 -1.02 -6.08
N ASP A 5 -24.45 -1.81 -6.05
CA ASP A 5 -25.63 -1.60 -5.22
C ASP A 5 -25.58 -2.26 -3.83
N LYS A 6 -24.48 -2.97 -3.55
CA LYS A 6 -24.23 -3.67 -2.29
C LYS A 6 -23.06 -3.02 -1.53
N GLY A 7 -22.82 -3.45 -0.29
CA GLY A 7 -21.71 -3.01 0.51
C GLY A 7 -20.34 -3.43 -0.06
N ILE A 8 -19.29 -2.77 0.41
CA ILE A 8 -17.92 -3.04 -0.05
C ILE A 8 -17.48 -4.48 0.30
N GLU A 9 -17.94 -5.01 1.42
CA GLU A 9 -17.61 -6.35 1.89
C GLU A 9 -18.19 -7.42 0.93
N GLU A 10 -19.41 -7.23 0.46
CA GLU A 10 -20.06 -8.08 -0.55
C GLU A 10 -19.33 -7.99 -1.89
N PHE A 11 -18.94 -6.78 -2.30
CA PHE A 11 -18.18 -6.59 -3.53
C PHE A 11 -16.85 -7.37 -3.51
N TYR A 12 -16.12 -7.31 -2.40
CA TYR A 12 -14.87 -8.06 -2.26
C TYR A 12 -15.11 -9.56 -2.29
N LEU A 13 -16.10 -10.05 -1.54
CA LEU A 13 -16.40 -11.48 -1.50
C LEU A 13 -16.81 -12.01 -2.89
N GLU A 14 -17.81 -11.39 -3.52
CA GLU A 14 -18.30 -11.82 -4.84
C GLU A 14 -17.20 -11.77 -5.92
N THR A 15 -16.31 -10.78 -5.82
CA THR A 15 -15.17 -10.68 -6.73
C THR A 15 -14.18 -11.81 -6.51
N ALA A 16 -13.86 -12.12 -5.24
CA ALA A 16 -12.93 -13.19 -4.90
C ALA A 16 -13.50 -14.58 -5.29
N GLU A 17 -14.77 -14.81 -5.04
CA GLU A 17 -15.47 -16.05 -5.46
C GLU A 17 -15.44 -16.23 -6.99
N ARG A 18 -15.73 -15.15 -7.73
CA ARG A 18 -15.68 -15.17 -9.20
C ARG A 18 -14.28 -15.47 -9.74
N LEU A 19 -13.23 -15.00 -9.05
CA LEU A 19 -11.83 -15.22 -9.43
C LEU A 19 -11.25 -16.55 -8.94
N GLN A 20 -12.01 -17.34 -8.17
CA GLN A 20 -11.68 -18.71 -7.81
C GLN A 20 -10.25 -18.92 -7.27
N GLY A 21 -9.83 -18.04 -6.36
CA GLY A 21 -8.48 -18.09 -5.76
C GLY A 21 -7.36 -17.40 -6.55
N GLU A 22 -7.66 -16.79 -7.69
CA GLU A 22 -6.67 -16.04 -8.49
C GLU A 22 -6.67 -14.53 -8.17
N MET A 23 -7.46 -14.10 -7.20
CA MET A 23 -7.52 -12.68 -6.81
C MET A 23 -6.21 -12.20 -6.22
N VAL A 24 -5.59 -11.24 -6.88
CA VAL A 24 -4.51 -10.43 -6.31
C VAL A 24 -5.11 -9.11 -5.83
N LEU A 25 -4.95 -8.84 -4.55
CA LEU A 25 -5.47 -7.63 -3.91
C LEU A 25 -4.34 -6.62 -3.71
N ILE A 26 -4.55 -5.37 -4.12
CA ILE A 26 -3.59 -4.29 -3.90
C ILE A 26 -4.28 -3.22 -3.07
N THR A 27 -3.75 -2.95 -1.87
CA THR A 27 -4.28 -1.96 -0.93
C THR A 27 -3.30 -0.79 -0.81
N VAL A 28 -3.77 0.41 -1.08
CA VAL A 28 -2.98 1.65 -1.04
C VAL A 28 -3.59 2.68 -0.09
N GLY A 29 -4.27 2.19 0.93
CA GLY A 29 -4.93 2.97 1.98
C GLY A 29 -5.14 2.11 3.23
N PRO A 30 -5.91 2.62 4.23
CA PRO A 30 -6.20 1.91 5.47
C PRO A 30 -6.85 0.55 5.23
N LEU A 31 -6.55 -0.42 6.08
CA LEU A 31 -7.04 -1.80 5.94
C LEU A 31 -8.44 -2.04 6.52
N THR A 32 -9.15 -1.00 6.93
CA THR A 32 -10.50 -1.07 7.54
C THR A 32 -11.47 -1.92 6.73
N ASN A 33 -11.55 -1.69 5.42
CA ASN A 33 -12.48 -2.44 4.56
C ASN A 33 -12.12 -3.92 4.46
N ILE A 34 -10.82 -4.24 4.41
CA ILE A 34 -10.34 -5.62 4.37
C ILE A 34 -10.62 -6.33 5.69
N ALA A 35 -10.32 -5.69 6.83
CA ALA A 35 -10.61 -6.23 8.15
C ALA A 35 -12.12 -6.49 8.34
N ARG A 36 -12.98 -5.56 7.90
CA ARG A 36 -14.43 -5.73 7.94
C ARG A 36 -14.88 -6.90 7.06
N THR A 37 -14.30 -7.03 5.86
CA THR A 37 -14.62 -8.14 4.96
C THR A 37 -14.24 -9.48 5.58
N ILE A 38 -13.04 -9.58 6.16
CA ILE A 38 -12.59 -10.81 6.84
C ILE A 38 -13.46 -11.14 8.05
N LYS A 39 -13.83 -10.13 8.87
CA LYS A 39 -14.72 -10.32 10.03
C LYS A 39 -16.09 -10.84 9.62
N LYS A 40 -16.64 -10.31 8.53
CA LYS A 40 -17.97 -10.70 8.04
C LYS A 40 -17.94 -12.02 7.26
N TYR A 41 -16.86 -12.26 6.52
CA TYR A 41 -16.67 -13.41 5.63
C TYR A 41 -15.27 -14.02 5.81
N PRO A 42 -15.05 -14.84 6.87
CA PRO A 42 -13.72 -15.39 7.16
C PRO A 42 -13.10 -16.21 6.02
N GLN A 43 -13.94 -16.84 5.18
CA GLN A 43 -13.51 -17.59 3.99
C GLN A 43 -12.79 -16.70 2.95
N PHE A 44 -12.99 -15.38 2.99
CA PHE A 44 -12.37 -14.41 2.08
C PHE A 44 -10.84 -14.53 2.08
N VAL A 45 -10.23 -14.80 3.24
CA VAL A 45 -8.78 -15.01 3.37
C VAL A 45 -8.26 -16.09 2.43
N LYS A 46 -9.01 -17.19 2.27
CA LYS A 46 -8.62 -18.32 1.42
C LYS A 46 -8.87 -18.08 -0.07
N LEU A 47 -9.72 -17.12 -0.40
CA LEU A 47 -10.08 -16.78 -1.78
C LEU A 47 -9.11 -15.74 -2.38
N VAL A 48 -8.33 -15.06 -1.56
CA VAL A 48 -7.30 -14.12 -2.02
C VAL A 48 -5.97 -14.85 -2.19
N LYS A 49 -5.45 -14.82 -3.43
CA LYS A 49 -4.17 -15.44 -3.76
C LYS A 49 -3.01 -14.77 -3.05
N HIS A 50 -3.00 -13.45 -3.06
CA HIS A 50 -1.97 -12.62 -2.44
C HIS A 50 -2.46 -11.18 -2.26
N MET A 51 -2.08 -10.54 -1.17
CA MET A 51 -2.30 -9.12 -0.96
C MET A 51 -0.97 -8.37 -0.96
N TYR A 52 -0.88 -7.32 -1.77
CA TYR A 52 0.18 -6.33 -1.72
C TYR A 52 -0.38 -5.07 -1.07
N MET A 53 0.26 -4.58 -0.02
CA MET A 53 -0.16 -3.35 0.63
C MET A 53 0.96 -2.30 0.62
N MET A 54 0.60 -1.06 0.34
CA MET A 54 1.43 0.07 0.73
C MET A 54 1.08 0.45 2.16
N GLY A 55 2.07 0.38 3.05
CA GLY A 55 1.88 0.78 4.45
C GLY A 55 2.93 0.25 5.40
N GLY A 56 3.01 0.91 6.53
CA GLY A 56 3.92 0.58 7.61
C GLY A 56 5.36 1.06 7.41
N THR A 57 6.12 0.95 8.46
CA THR A 57 7.56 1.18 8.49
C THR A 57 8.18 0.34 9.60
N LEU A 58 9.35 -0.24 9.37
CA LEU A 58 10.03 -1.11 10.33
C LEU A 58 11.25 -0.43 10.95
N SER A 59 12.14 0.09 10.13
CA SER A 59 13.42 0.67 10.55
C SER A 59 13.57 2.14 10.17
N MET A 60 12.65 2.69 9.39
CA MET A 60 12.61 4.12 9.09
C MET A 60 11.63 4.85 9.98
N ARG A 61 11.83 6.16 10.10
CA ARG A 61 10.86 7.04 10.75
C ARG A 61 9.54 7.02 9.97
N GLY A 62 8.43 7.02 10.71
CA GLY A 62 7.10 7.20 10.13
C GLY A 62 6.89 8.60 9.52
N ASN A 63 5.83 8.74 8.75
CA ASN A 63 5.44 10.00 8.11
C ASN A 63 4.25 10.70 8.80
N VAL A 64 3.63 10.07 9.79
CA VAL A 64 2.59 10.67 10.66
C VAL A 64 3.14 10.94 12.07
N SER A 65 3.88 9.98 12.63
CA SER A 65 4.61 10.13 13.88
C SER A 65 6.00 9.51 13.73
N PRO A 66 6.88 9.59 14.73
CA PRO A 66 8.19 8.94 14.65
C PRO A 66 8.14 7.44 14.32
N VAL A 67 7.04 6.76 14.64
CA VAL A 67 6.90 5.30 14.48
C VAL A 67 5.76 4.88 13.54
N ALA A 68 4.89 5.82 13.12
CA ALA A 68 3.66 5.52 12.41
C ALA A 68 3.70 5.97 10.95
N GLU A 69 3.39 5.05 10.05
CA GLU A 69 3.07 5.33 8.65
C GLU A 69 1.55 5.59 8.51
N ALA A 70 1.17 6.44 7.57
CA ALA A 70 -0.17 7.00 7.45
C ALA A 70 -1.28 5.95 7.27
N ASN A 71 -1.11 4.95 6.41
CA ASN A 71 -2.13 3.95 6.14
C ASN A 71 -2.39 3.06 7.35
N VAL A 72 -1.32 2.68 8.06
CA VAL A 72 -1.43 1.92 9.31
C VAL A 72 -1.97 2.81 10.43
N ALA A 73 -1.55 4.08 10.50
CA ALA A 73 -1.99 5.02 11.51
C ALA A 73 -3.49 5.35 11.44
N CYS A 74 -4.08 5.31 10.25
CA CYS A 74 -5.51 5.57 10.07
C CYS A 74 -6.41 4.50 10.71
N ASP A 75 -5.94 3.23 10.81
CA ASP A 75 -6.68 2.15 11.48
C ASP A 75 -5.72 1.03 11.90
N PRO A 76 -4.98 1.22 13.01
CA PRO A 76 -4.00 0.24 13.49
C PRO A 76 -4.65 -1.08 13.91
N VAL A 77 -5.87 -1.04 14.44
CA VAL A 77 -6.61 -2.25 14.87
C VAL A 77 -6.98 -3.09 13.65
N ALA A 78 -7.42 -2.46 12.56
CA ALA A 78 -7.69 -3.18 11.32
C ALA A 78 -6.40 -3.75 10.72
N ALA A 79 -5.29 -3.01 10.77
CA ALA A 79 -4.01 -3.47 10.25
C ALA A 79 -3.50 -4.69 11.04
N ASP A 80 -3.49 -4.64 12.37
CA ASP A 80 -3.09 -5.78 13.21
C ASP A 80 -3.97 -7.01 12.95
N TYR A 81 -5.29 -6.80 12.87
CA TYR A 81 -6.22 -7.89 12.57
C TYR A 81 -5.95 -8.56 11.21
N VAL A 82 -5.66 -7.76 10.18
CA VAL A 82 -5.36 -8.27 8.83
C VAL A 82 -4.02 -9.01 8.81
N PHE A 83 -2.98 -8.50 9.48
CA PHE A 83 -1.69 -9.20 9.59
C PHE A 83 -1.82 -10.57 10.27
N GLN A 84 -2.74 -10.71 11.23
CA GLN A 84 -3.00 -11.96 11.93
C GLN A 84 -3.99 -12.90 11.22
N SER A 85 -4.60 -12.48 10.12
CA SER A 85 -5.67 -13.23 9.44
C SER A 85 -5.22 -14.53 8.75
N GLY A 86 -3.93 -14.73 8.58
CA GLY A 86 -3.35 -15.83 7.78
C GLY A 86 -3.35 -15.58 6.27
N MET A 87 -3.77 -14.39 5.82
CA MET A 87 -3.64 -13.98 4.42
C MET A 87 -2.16 -13.83 4.04
N LYS A 88 -1.82 -14.23 2.81
CA LYS A 88 -0.48 -13.96 2.26
C LYS A 88 -0.33 -12.48 1.93
N ILE A 89 0.56 -11.77 2.65
CA ILE A 89 0.72 -10.33 2.54
C ILE A 89 2.16 -9.98 2.17
N THR A 90 2.34 -9.10 1.20
CA THR A 90 3.59 -8.36 1.00
C THR A 90 3.36 -6.90 1.38
N ALA A 91 3.96 -6.47 2.49
CA ALA A 91 3.93 -5.09 2.92
C ALA A 91 5.08 -4.31 2.26
N VAL A 92 4.74 -3.26 1.54
CA VAL A 92 5.66 -2.33 0.86
C VAL A 92 5.69 -1.05 1.68
N GLY A 93 6.53 -1.06 2.73
CA GLY A 93 6.61 0.02 3.71
C GLY A 93 7.49 1.18 3.28
N LEU A 94 7.55 2.21 4.13
CA LEU A 94 8.40 3.38 3.91
C LEU A 94 9.88 3.00 3.76
N ASP A 95 10.33 1.91 4.38
CA ASP A 95 11.70 1.39 4.31
C ASP A 95 12.20 1.18 2.87
N VAL A 96 11.31 0.90 1.95
CA VAL A 96 11.62 0.73 0.52
C VAL A 96 11.06 1.86 -0.33
N THR A 97 9.83 2.34 -0.07
CA THR A 97 9.19 3.34 -0.93
C THR A 97 9.92 4.68 -0.91
N MET A 98 10.50 5.07 0.22
CA MET A 98 11.29 6.30 0.35
C MET A 98 12.60 6.26 -0.47
N LYS A 99 13.08 5.08 -0.84
CA LYS A 99 14.29 4.91 -1.66
C LYS A 99 13.99 4.94 -3.16
N VAL A 100 12.75 4.70 -3.56
CA VAL A 100 12.31 4.71 -4.96
C VAL A 100 11.76 6.08 -5.27
N ARG A 101 12.56 6.87 -6.00
CA ARG A 101 12.27 8.29 -6.24
C ARG A 101 11.83 8.51 -7.70
N PHE A 102 10.68 9.15 -7.88
CA PHE A 102 10.23 9.63 -9.18
C PHE A 102 10.74 11.05 -9.40
N LYS A 103 11.64 11.20 -10.37
CA LYS A 103 12.28 12.49 -10.67
C LYS A 103 11.46 13.29 -11.67
N ARG A 104 11.53 14.61 -11.59
CA ARG A 104 10.93 15.54 -12.57
C ARG A 104 11.34 15.18 -14.00
N ALA A 105 12.60 14.86 -14.23
CA ALA A 105 13.09 14.45 -15.54
C ALA A 105 12.36 13.22 -16.13
N TYR A 106 11.86 12.30 -15.27
CA TYR A 106 11.06 11.17 -15.76
C TYR A 106 9.68 11.62 -16.21
N LEU A 107 9.08 12.60 -15.50
CA LEU A 107 7.81 13.18 -15.88
C LEU A 107 7.92 13.88 -17.24
N ASP A 108 8.94 14.71 -17.42
CA ASP A 108 9.23 15.43 -18.68
C ASP A 108 9.42 14.43 -19.83
N TRP A 109 10.17 13.36 -19.57
CA TRP A 109 10.37 12.30 -20.57
C TRP A 109 9.06 11.60 -20.94
N ILE A 110 8.22 11.25 -19.96
CA ILE A 110 6.91 10.62 -20.20
C ILE A 110 6.02 11.54 -21.04
N GLN A 111 5.95 12.82 -20.71
CA GLN A 111 5.11 13.79 -21.45
C GLN A 111 5.56 13.99 -22.89
N THR A 112 6.87 13.90 -23.16
CA THR A 112 7.42 14.08 -24.50
C THR A 112 7.42 12.81 -25.35
N HIS A 113 7.53 11.63 -24.73
CA HIS A 113 7.70 10.35 -25.44
C HIS A 113 6.51 9.39 -25.33
N CYS A 114 5.43 9.76 -24.60
CA CYS A 114 4.26 8.90 -24.52
C CYS A 114 3.58 8.74 -25.89
N ARG A 115 2.96 7.60 -26.08
CA ARG A 115 2.14 7.35 -27.27
C ARG A 115 0.99 8.36 -27.35
N PRO A 116 0.54 8.75 -28.57
CA PRO A 116 -0.51 9.75 -28.75
C PRO A 116 -1.78 9.47 -27.94
N GLU A 117 -2.19 8.21 -27.82
CA GLU A 117 -3.37 7.79 -27.08
C GLU A 117 -3.25 8.05 -25.58
N LEU A 118 -2.02 8.14 -25.06
CA LEU A 118 -1.73 8.36 -23.63
C LEU A 118 -1.46 9.82 -23.30
N LYS A 119 -1.47 10.73 -24.29
CA LYS A 119 -1.10 12.14 -24.09
C LYS A 119 -1.95 12.81 -23.00
N ARG A 120 -3.27 12.59 -23.03
CA ARG A 120 -4.17 13.13 -21.99
C ARG A 120 -3.86 12.58 -20.60
N ALA A 121 -3.50 11.30 -20.50
CA ALA A 121 -3.10 10.69 -19.23
C ALA A 121 -1.76 11.25 -18.73
N ALA A 122 -0.79 11.45 -19.63
CA ALA A 122 0.50 12.06 -19.31
C ALA A 122 0.38 13.52 -18.86
N GLU A 123 -0.51 14.30 -19.47
CA GLU A 123 -0.82 15.68 -19.06
C GLU A 123 -1.48 15.71 -17.67
N TYR A 124 -2.41 14.79 -17.39
CA TYR A 124 -3.02 14.67 -16.06
C TYR A 124 -1.98 14.27 -15.00
N LEU A 125 -1.15 13.28 -15.32
CA LEU A 125 -0.04 12.85 -14.47
C LEU A 125 0.90 14.03 -14.16
N GLY A 126 1.20 14.87 -15.16
CA GLY A 126 2.00 16.06 -14.98
C GLY A 126 1.45 17.00 -13.91
N LYS A 127 0.17 17.34 -14.02
CA LYS A 127 -0.50 18.23 -13.04
C LYS A 127 -0.52 17.63 -11.64
N ALA A 128 -0.76 16.31 -11.52
CA ALA A 128 -0.77 15.62 -10.24
C ALA A 128 0.63 15.63 -9.59
N PHE A 129 1.68 15.34 -10.37
CA PHE A 129 3.05 15.33 -9.85
C PHE A 129 3.60 16.72 -9.54
N GLU A 130 3.25 17.75 -10.31
CA GLU A 130 3.60 19.13 -9.95
C GLU A 130 3.10 19.49 -8.55
N TRP A 131 1.83 19.20 -8.29
CA TRP A 131 1.25 19.42 -6.97
C TRP A 131 1.96 18.58 -5.89
N TYR A 132 2.31 17.34 -6.23
CA TYR A 132 2.99 16.42 -5.31
C TYR A 132 4.42 16.85 -5.01
N PHE A 133 5.17 17.32 -6.01
CA PHE A 133 6.50 17.90 -5.82
C PHE A 133 6.45 19.14 -4.94
N MET A 134 5.50 20.05 -5.16
CA MET A 134 5.31 21.25 -4.32
C MET A 134 5.00 20.88 -2.87
N GLY A 135 4.08 19.95 -2.62
CA GLY A 135 3.73 19.52 -1.27
C GLY A 135 4.83 18.75 -0.53
N ASN A 136 5.80 18.19 -1.24
CA ASN A 136 6.95 17.50 -0.66
C ASN A 136 8.15 18.39 -0.39
N GLN A 137 8.17 19.64 -0.89
CA GLN A 137 9.23 20.60 -0.60
C GLN A 137 9.41 20.81 0.90
N ASP A 138 8.31 21.00 1.61
CA ASP A 138 8.31 21.27 3.06
C ASP A 138 8.64 20.01 3.89
N ARG A 139 8.39 18.82 3.34
CA ARG A 139 8.55 17.55 4.06
C ARG A 139 9.87 16.83 3.81
N ASN A 140 10.44 16.97 2.62
CA ASN A 140 11.59 16.17 2.18
C ASN A 140 12.79 17.00 1.71
N TYR A 141 12.72 18.32 1.75
CA TYR A 141 13.77 19.23 1.28
C TYR A 141 14.22 18.99 -0.17
N CYS A 142 13.41 18.34 -0.99
CA CYS A 142 13.74 17.98 -2.36
C CYS A 142 12.64 18.46 -3.31
N MET A 143 13.02 19.32 -4.26
CA MET A 143 12.09 19.98 -5.18
C MET A 143 11.82 19.21 -6.46
N ASP A 144 12.70 18.28 -6.83
CA ASP A 144 12.72 17.68 -8.17
C ASP A 144 12.42 16.18 -8.18
N ASP A 145 12.04 15.62 -7.04
CA ASP A 145 11.65 14.23 -6.95
C ASP A 145 10.62 13.97 -5.84
N SER A 146 9.96 12.83 -5.91
CA SER A 146 9.02 12.36 -4.89
C SER A 146 9.12 10.85 -4.71
N PRO A 147 8.96 10.33 -3.49
CA PRO A 147 8.88 8.89 -3.30
C PRO A 147 7.66 8.31 -4.03
N LEU A 148 7.84 7.11 -4.58
CA LEU A 148 6.74 6.33 -5.17
C LEU A 148 6.20 5.35 -4.15
N HIS A 149 5.20 5.76 -3.37
CA HIS A 149 4.58 4.90 -2.37
C HIS A 149 3.65 3.87 -3.03
N ASP A 150 2.48 4.28 -3.42
CA ASP A 150 1.44 3.43 -3.99
C ASP A 150 1.84 2.79 -5.33
N PRO A 151 2.46 3.52 -6.27
CA PRO A 151 2.89 2.92 -7.52
C PRO A 151 3.88 1.76 -7.31
N LEU A 152 4.76 1.83 -6.30
CA LEU A 152 5.70 0.74 -6.02
C LEU A 152 4.95 -0.53 -5.56
N ALA A 153 3.92 -0.42 -4.73
CA ALA A 153 3.11 -1.57 -4.34
C ALA A 153 2.43 -2.24 -5.54
N VAL A 154 1.91 -1.44 -6.48
CA VAL A 154 1.35 -1.94 -7.75
C VAL A 154 2.42 -2.61 -8.60
N MET A 155 3.61 -2.03 -8.69
CA MET A 155 4.73 -2.60 -9.43
C MET A 155 5.20 -3.92 -8.83
N CYS A 156 5.28 -4.03 -7.50
CA CYS A 156 5.62 -5.29 -6.80
C CYS A 156 4.61 -6.41 -7.11
N ALA A 157 3.33 -6.07 -7.24
CA ALA A 157 2.30 -7.03 -7.63
C ALA A 157 2.38 -7.45 -9.10
N SER A 158 2.87 -6.55 -9.98
CA SER A 158 2.87 -6.74 -11.43
C SER A 158 4.18 -7.33 -11.98
N VAL A 159 5.28 -7.13 -11.26
CA VAL A 159 6.64 -7.52 -11.70
C VAL A 159 7.28 -8.41 -10.64
N PRO A 160 7.20 -9.74 -10.78
CA PRO A 160 7.85 -10.65 -9.85
C PRO A 160 9.36 -10.39 -9.73
N GLY A 161 9.87 -10.40 -8.51
CA GLY A 161 11.31 -10.21 -8.26
C GLY A 161 11.81 -8.76 -8.33
N LEU A 162 10.91 -7.78 -8.47
CA LEU A 162 11.28 -6.36 -8.47
C LEU A 162 11.99 -5.92 -7.19
N VAL A 163 11.61 -6.50 -6.06
CA VAL A 163 12.19 -6.25 -4.73
C VAL A 163 12.55 -7.54 -4.03
N LEU A 164 13.53 -7.47 -3.15
CA LEU A 164 13.82 -8.57 -2.23
C LEU A 164 12.84 -8.50 -1.04
N THR A 165 12.30 -9.64 -0.66
CA THR A 165 11.35 -9.76 0.46
C THR A 165 11.90 -10.68 1.54
N GLN A 166 11.52 -10.42 2.78
CA GLN A 166 11.78 -11.30 3.93
C GLN A 166 10.45 -11.67 4.56
N THR A 167 10.27 -12.94 4.88
CA THR A 167 9.06 -13.38 5.59
C THR A 167 9.27 -13.17 7.09
N ARG A 168 8.30 -12.50 7.70
CA ARG A 168 8.27 -12.16 9.13
C ARG A 168 6.86 -12.31 9.66
N LYS A 169 6.70 -12.57 10.95
CA LYS A 169 5.43 -12.32 11.66
C LYS A 169 5.35 -10.85 11.98
N ALA A 170 4.22 -10.22 11.70
CA ALA A 170 4.04 -8.79 11.90
C ALA A 170 2.87 -8.52 12.85
N ARG A 171 3.05 -7.54 13.73
CA ARG A 171 2.04 -7.02 14.65
C ARG A 171 2.07 -5.51 14.61
N VAL A 172 0.93 -4.90 14.95
CA VAL A 172 0.80 -3.45 15.07
C VAL A 172 0.42 -3.10 16.51
N GLU A 173 1.16 -2.18 17.12
CA GLU A 173 0.81 -1.65 18.44
C GLU A 173 -0.45 -0.76 18.33
N CYS A 174 -1.50 -1.12 19.05
CA CYS A 174 -2.80 -0.46 18.96
C CYS A 174 -3.11 0.50 20.12
N GLU A 175 -2.49 0.34 21.29
CA GLU A 175 -2.88 1.02 22.53
C GLU A 175 -1.79 1.94 23.11
N GLY A 176 -0.57 1.86 22.62
CA GLY A 176 0.56 2.61 23.16
C GLY A 176 0.42 4.13 22.96
N GLN A 177 0.52 4.90 24.03
CA GLN A 177 0.43 6.36 23.97
C GLN A 177 1.49 7.02 23.06
N TYR A 178 2.72 6.49 23.05
CA TYR A 178 3.85 7.02 22.28
C TYR A 178 4.27 6.17 21.10
N CYS A 179 3.89 4.89 21.10
CA CYS A 179 4.27 3.91 20.09
C CYS A 179 3.07 3.33 19.33
N SER A 180 1.89 3.95 19.47
CA SER A 180 0.72 3.56 18.66
C SER A 180 1.05 3.55 17.18
N CYS A 181 0.59 2.51 16.49
CA CYS A 181 0.83 2.22 15.08
C CYS A 181 2.27 1.77 14.74
N LEU A 182 3.12 1.52 15.74
CA LEU A 182 4.40 0.86 15.54
C LEU A 182 4.16 -0.51 14.92
N LEU A 183 4.73 -0.75 13.75
CA LEU A 183 4.80 -2.08 13.14
C LEU A 183 6.08 -2.75 13.63
N TYR A 184 5.93 -3.90 14.26
CA TYR A 184 7.07 -4.72 14.71
C TYR A 184 6.97 -6.14 14.19
N THR A 185 8.11 -6.78 14.03
CA THR A 185 8.22 -8.13 13.48
C THR A 185 9.06 -9.00 14.40
N SER A 186 8.73 -10.28 14.47
CA SER A 186 9.56 -11.33 15.05
C SER A 186 10.03 -12.28 13.96
N ASP A 187 11.16 -12.90 14.15
CA ASP A 187 11.60 -14.00 13.29
C ASP A 187 10.69 -15.21 13.49
N ALA A 188 10.40 -15.92 12.41
CA ALA A 188 9.56 -17.13 12.47
C ALA A 188 10.22 -18.27 13.29
N ALA A 189 11.46 -18.07 13.73
CA ALA A 189 12.25 -19.03 14.51
C ALA A 189 12.17 -18.81 16.03
N ASP A 190 11.52 -17.74 16.50
CA ASP A 190 11.47 -17.36 17.92
C ASP A 190 10.26 -17.95 18.68
N GLU A 191 9.62 -18.99 18.14
CA GLU A 191 8.52 -19.75 18.79
C GLU A 191 8.85 -21.23 18.95
#